data_94c3da47cf7e592d397d9bf6d677ceb3
#
_entry.id   94c3da47cf7e592d397d9bf6d677ceb3
#
_cell.length_a   1.000
_cell.length_b   1.000
_cell.length_c   1.000
_cell.angle_alpha   90.00
_cell.angle_beta   90.00
_cell.angle_gamma   90.00
#
_symmetry.space_group_name_H-M   'P 1'
#
loop_
_entity.id
_entity.type
_entity.pdbx_description
1 polymer ?
#
loop_
_entity_poly.entity_id
_entity_poly.type
_entity_poly.pdbx_seq_one_letter_code
_entity_poly.pdbx_strand_id
1 'polypeptide(L)'
;MGSKWDCITKGQAPLYAVIVIISLLVFARDCIGIDVNKYIFLVIYVIAFALFDRKRIIALVAFTIPMSYGLPNNYLIVLSCLFLLYKQRETFDCRLLLFPLILSLQEAASIFWYQTIDVVSEIAYMSTLLLLILVVAERQCDAALFLRMYLLGVAVAIGVVICRTASVYGFPDTLSGAIRIGGDTDEVLSGRGTDIIHLRFNANEIGYHSLVALSCALVLFHRTDTNRLQLLICSLVCILGGFLSVSRTWMMFTALLLIAQLLISFGKSGYLRRGIVLVLVLAAFAVVVLSLNPELLDSITKRFELANFATAGGRTELFEAYNDYFLNAPLWRQLFGVGVVDYKGICGLWNSMHNGFQQVLVCLGIFGTVVFIAYFLYLFWYSAKGQSPSLMNYLPLIAGLCFVQSVQLLNPWPLMMPFMCGFMALRIPQPEKKIGRLHQ
;
A
#
# COMPACT_ATOMS: atom_id res chain seq x y z
N MET A 1 -33.27 1.92 16.50
CA MET A 1 -32.09 2.10 15.64
C MET A 1 -30.74 1.92 16.38
N GLY A 2 -30.70 1.88 17.69
CA GLY A 2 -29.47 1.76 18.51
C GLY A 2 -28.81 0.38 18.57
N SER A 3 -29.53 -0.73 18.36
CA SER A 3 -29.03 -2.05 18.74
C SER A 3 -28.05 -2.75 17.76
N LYS A 4 -28.03 -2.40 16.48
CA LYS A 4 -27.12 -3.01 15.49
C LYS A 4 -25.71 -2.41 15.53
N TRP A 5 -25.59 -1.14 15.86
CA TRP A 5 -24.31 -0.44 16.00
C TRP A 5 -23.52 -0.89 17.22
N ASP A 6 -24.22 -1.11 18.35
CA ASP A 6 -23.60 -1.51 19.60
C ASP A 6 -22.97 -2.93 19.55
N CYS A 7 -23.54 -3.83 18.75
CA CYS A 7 -23.04 -5.21 18.65
C CYS A 7 -21.80 -5.30 17.74
N ILE A 8 -21.74 -4.51 16.65
CA ILE A 8 -20.59 -4.49 15.71
C ILE A 8 -19.38 -3.79 16.35
N THR A 9 -19.61 -2.72 17.11
CA THR A 9 -18.55 -1.97 17.80
C THR A 9 -17.95 -2.72 18.98
N LYS A 10 -18.76 -3.41 19.79
CA LYS A 10 -18.28 -4.19 20.95
C LYS A 10 -17.32 -5.31 20.51
N GLY A 11 -17.60 -6.00 19.41
CA GLY A 11 -16.73 -7.06 18.89
C GLY A 11 -15.39 -6.57 18.32
N GLN A 12 -15.31 -5.29 17.86
CA GLN A 12 -14.10 -4.73 17.25
C GLN A 12 -13.31 -3.81 18.20
N ALA A 13 -13.82 -3.52 19.38
CA ALA A 13 -13.18 -2.62 20.35
C ALA A 13 -11.70 -2.97 20.64
N PRO A 14 -11.31 -4.24 20.84
CA PRO A 14 -9.91 -4.58 21.05
C PRO A 14 -9.01 -4.24 19.88
N LEU A 15 -9.47 -4.41 18.63
CA LEU A 15 -8.73 -4.05 17.42
C LEU A 15 -8.49 -2.53 17.39
N TYR A 16 -9.54 -1.73 17.61
CA TYR A 16 -9.40 -0.28 17.63
C TYR A 16 -8.51 0.22 18.77
N ALA A 17 -8.54 -0.42 19.94
CA ALA A 17 -7.64 -0.09 21.04
C ALA A 17 -6.17 -0.29 20.64
N VAL A 18 -5.83 -1.41 20.03
CA VAL A 18 -4.48 -1.70 19.54
C VAL A 18 -4.06 -0.68 18.47
N ILE A 19 -4.95 -0.36 17.51
CA ILE A 19 -4.72 0.64 16.47
C ILE A 19 -4.41 2.01 17.08
N VAL A 20 -5.19 2.45 18.06
CA VAL A 20 -4.97 3.73 18.75
C VAL A 20 -3.62 3.73 19.48
N ILE A 21 -3.29 2.65 20.20
CA ILE A 21 -2.00 2.54 20.88
C ILE A 21 -0.83 2.65 19.89
N ILE A 22 -0.87 1.90 18.78
CA ILE A 22 0.18 1.95 17.75
C ILE A 22 0.27 3.37 17.16
N SER A 23 -0.86 3.98 16.82
CA SER A 23 -0.90 5.33 16.25
C SER A 23 -0.29 6.37 17.21
N LEU A 24 -0.62 6.30 18.50
CA LEU A 24 -0.08 7.19 19.52
C LEU A 24 1.43 6.99 19.72
N LEU A 25 1.90 5.75 19.73
CA LEU A 25 3.33 5.45 19.86
C LEU A 25 4.12 5.94 18.64
N VAL A 26 3.61 5.73 17.42
CA VAL A 26 4.23 6.26 16.19
C VAL A 26 4.24 7.79 16.22
N PHE A 27 3.13 8.43 16.57
CA PHE A 27 3.06 9.89 16.70
C PHE A 27 4.00 10.44 17.78
N ALA A 28 4.04 9.82 18.95
CA ALA A 28 4.91 10.22 20.04
C ALA A 28 6.40 10.15 19.64
N ARG A 29 6.78 9.08 18.94
CA ARG A 29 8.14 8.88 18.45
C ARG A 29 8.49 9.87 17.33
N ASP A 30 7.64 9.98 16.32
CA ASP A 30 7.99 10.65 15.06
C ASP A 30 7.70 12.16 15.10
N CYS A 31 6.71 12.62 15.87
CA CYS A 31 6.32 14.03 15.93
C CYS A 31 6.76 14.72 17.22
N ILE A 32 6.76 14.00 18.37
CA ILE A 32 7.13 14.58 19.68
C ILE A 32 8.62 14.31 19.99
N GLY A 33 9.23 13.28 19.38
CA GLY A 33 10.63 12.91 19.61
C GLY A 33 10.86 12.05 20.85
N ILE A 34 9.82 11.36 21.33
CA ILE A 34 9.96 10.40 22.43
C ILE A 34 10.64 9.14 21.90
N ASP A 35 11.67 8.68 22.59
CA ASP A 35 12.36 7.45 22.23
C ASP A 35 11.46 6.22 22.47
N VAL A 36 10.87 5.70 21.41
CA VAL A 36 10.04 4.49 21.44
C VAL A 36 10.81 3.34 20.79
N ASN A 37 11.27 2.41 21.63
CA ASN A 37 11.99 1.25 21.15
C ASN A 37 11.13 0.38 20.21
N LYS A 38 11.70 -0.04 19.09
CA LYS A 38 11.02 -0.89 18.07
C LYS A 38 10.44 -2.19 18.64
N TYR A 39 11.03 -2.74 19.68
CA TYR A 39 10.56 -3.98 20.33
C TYR A 39 9.24 -3.82 21.08
N ILE A 40 8.86 -2.59 21.47
CA ILE A 40 7.54 -2.30 22.07
C ILE A 40 6.45 -2.68 21.07
N PHE A 41 6.63 -2.31 19.80
CA PHE A 41 5.69 -2.70 18.73
C PHE A 41 5.60 -4.21 18.59
N LEU A 42 6.73 -4.94 18.62
CA LEU A 42 6.71 -6.40 18.55
C LEU A 42 5.92 -7.04 19.69
N VAL A 43 6.10 -6.56 20.91
CA VAL A 43 5.34 -7.05 22.07
C VAL A 43 3.83 -6.82 21.88
N ILE A 44 3.44 -5.61 21.44
CA ILE A 44 2.03 -5.30 21.15
C ILE A 44 1.47 -6.24 20.09
N TYR A 45 2.22 -6.51 19.02
CA TYR A 45 1.78 -7.41 17.95
C TYR A 45 1.66 -8.86 18.40
N VAL A 46 2.64 -9.37 19.15
CA VAL A 46 2.58 -10.75 19.67
C VAL A 46 1.35 -10.92 20.56
N ILE A 47 1.09 -9.98 21.46
CA ILE A 47 -0.10 -10.01 22.34
C ILE A 47 -1.38 -9.92 21.48
N ALA A 48 -1.45 -8.98 20.54
CA ALA A 48 -2.62 -8.82 19.70
C ALA A 48 -2.87 -10.09 18.84
N PHE A 49 -1.85 -10.66 18.22
CA PHE A 49 -1.98 -11.86 17.40
C PHE A 49 -2.34 -13.11 18.20
N ALA A 50 -1.86 -13.22 19.44
CA ALA A 50 -2.25 -14.30 20.31
C ALA A 50 -3.75 -14.22 20.69
N LEU A 51 -4.24 -13.01 20.99
CA LEU A 51 -5.61 -12.78 21.45
C LEU A 51 -6.63 -12.66 20.31
N PHE A 52 -6.22 -12.20 19.14
CA PHE A 52 -7.12 -11.92 18.02
C PHE A 52 -7.47 -13.17 17.22
N ASP A 53 -8.68 -13.19 16.67
CA ASP A 53 -9.06 -14.11 15.62
C ASP A 53 -8.39 -13.73 14.27
N ARG A 54 -8.50 -14.62 13.29
CA ARG A 54 -7.91 -14.43 11.93
C ARG A 54 -8.34 -13.12 11.29
N LYS A 55 -9.61 -12.74 11.43
CA LYS A 55 -10.18 -11.53 10.82
C LYS A 55 -9.52 -10.26 11.37
N ARG A 56 -9.32 -10.22 12.70
CA ARG A 56 -8.68 -9.07 13.35
C ARG A 56 -7.18 -9.01 13.08
N ILE A 57 -6.50 -10.15 13.00
CA ILE A 57 -5.08 -10.21 12.61
C ILE A 57 -4.92 -9.61 11.21
N ILE A 58 -5.72 -10.06 10.24
CA ILE A 58 -5.68 -9.57 8.86
C ILE A 58 -6.03 -8.07 8.79
N ALA A 59 -7.00 -7.61 9.58
CA ALA A 59 -7.35 -6.20 9.67
C ALA A 59 -6.21 -5.34 10.27
N LEU A 60 -5.51 -5.86 11.30
CA LEU A 60 -4.35 -5.18 11.89
C LEU A 60 -3.18 -5.14 10.91
N VAL A 61 -2.93 -6.21 10.16
CA VAL A 61 -1.95 -6.23 9.07
C VAL A 61 -2.27 -5.15 8.04
N ALA A 62 -3.53 -5.05 7.59
CA ALA A 62 -3.95 -4.02 6.64
C ALA A 62 -3.67 -2.60 7.15
N PHE A 63 -3.94 -2.34 8.44
CA PHE A 63 -3.67 -1.05 9.06
C PHE A 63 -2.17 -0.72 9.08
N THR A 64 -1.30 -1.70 9.26
CA THR A 64 0.14 -1.48 9.44
C THR A 64 0.93 -1.45 8.15
N ILE A 65 0.38 -1.97 7.04
CA ILE A 65 1.03 -1.92 5.72
C ILE A 65 1.59 -0.53 5.40
N PRO A 66 0.83 0.57 5.49
CA PRO A 66 1.34 1.90 5.16
C PRO A 66 2.39 2.43 6.13
N MET A 67 2.44 1.92 7.36
CA MET A 67 3.40 2.35 8.38
C MET A 67 4.66 1.50 8.42
N SER A 68 4.78 0.62 7.46
CA SER A 68 5.80 -0.41 7.47
C SER A 68 7.22 0.11 7.63
N TYR A 69 7.63 1.19 7.02
CA TYR A 69 9.00 1.74 7.18
C TYR A 69 9.31 2.33 8.58
N GLY A 70 8.32 2.51 9.42
CA GLY A 70 8.50 2.99 10.80
C GLY A 70 8.26 1.93 11.87
N LEU A 71 8.03 0.68 11.47
CA LEU A 71 7.76 -0.43 12.35
C LEU A 71 8.84 -1.51 12.14
N PRO A 72 9.02 -2.46 13.05
CA PRO A 72 9.95 -3.57 12.86
C PRO A 72 9.39 -4.62 11.89
N ASN A 73 9.29 -4.23 10.66
CA ASN A 73 8.52 -4.86 9.61
C ASN A 73 8.86 -6.29 9.30
N ASN A 74 10.15 -6.57 9.08
CA ASN A 74 10.59 -7.90 8.73
C ASN A 74 10.08 -8.92 9.75
N TYR A 75 10.09 -8.54 11.04
CA TYR A 75 9.54 -9.39 12.10
C TYR A 75 8.01 -9.46 12.07
N LEU A 76 7.35 -8.36 11.74
CA LEU A 76 5.87 -8.33 11.72
C LEU A 76 5.28 -9.22 10.65
N ILE A 77 5.90 -9.30 9.46
CA ILE A 77 5.43 -10.23 8.42
C ILE A 77 5.63 -11.67 8.84
N VAL A 78 6.82 -11.99 9.29
CA VAL A 78 7.11 -13.35 9.74
C VAL A 78 6.12 -13.77 10.83
N LEU A 79 5.90 -12.91 11.84
CA LEU A 79 4.91 -13.16 12.89
C LEU A 79 3.49 -13.30 12.32
N SER A 80 3.10 -12.42 11.41
CA SER A 80 1.78 -12.50 10.77
C SER A 80 1.59 -13.83 10.05
N CYS A 81 2.60 -14.28 9.30
CA CYS A 81 2.58 -15.58 8.63
C CYS A 81 2.45 -16.73 9.63
N LEU A 82 3.28 -16.75 10.68
CA LEU A 82 3.28 -17.82 11.69
C LEU A 82 1.93 -17.92 12.39
N PHE A 83 1.37 -16.81 12.86
CA PHE A 83 0.08 -16.81 13.54
C PHE A 83 -1.09 -17.15 12.61
N LEU A 84 -1.07 -16.68 11.35
CA LEU A 84 -2.11 -17.02 10.39
C LEU A 84 -2.04 -18.49 9.97
N LEU A 85 -0.86 -19.04 9.71
CA LEU A 85 -0.67 -20.46 9.42
C LEU A 85 -1.16 -21.32 10.59
N TYR A 86 -0.76 -20.99 11.82
CA TYR A 86 -1.21 -21.73 13.01
C TYR A 86 -2.74 -21.71 13.15
N LYS A 87 -3.36 -20.54 12.95
CA LYS A 87 -4.82 -20.39 13.08
C LYS A 87 -5.60 -20.93 11.88
N GLN A 88 -4.99 -21.08 10.71
CA GLN A 88 -5.60 -21.62 9.49
C GLN A 88 -5.28 -23.10 9.25
N ARG A 89 -4.45 -23.73 10.06
CA ARG A 89 -3.89 -25.07 9.85
C ARG A 89 -4.90 -26.15 9.41
N GLU A 90 -6.15 -26.05 9.88
CA GLU A 90 -7.20 -27.02 9.57
C GLU A 90 -7.97 -26.70 8.27
N THR A 91 -7.88 -25.49 7.78
CA THR A 91 -8.69 -25.01 6.65
C THR A 91 -7.86 -24.58 5.44
N PHE A 92 -6.53 -24.54 5.59
CA PHE A 92 -5.63 -24.06 4.57
C PHE A 92 -5.32 -25.15 3.54
N ASP A 93 -5.53 -24.84 2.27
CA ASP A 93 -5.17 -25.72 1.15
C ASP A 93 -3.69 -25.53 0.79
N CYS A 94 -2.86 -26.53 1.09
CA CYS A 94 -1.41 -26.48 0.83
C CYS A 94 -1.06 -26.30 -0.65
N ARG A 95 -1.97 -26.59 -1.59
CA ARG A 95 -1.76 -26.36 -3.03
C ARG A 95 -1.55 -24.88 -3.35
N LEU A 96 -2.07 -24.01 -2.49
CA LEU A 96 -1.92 -22.56 -2.62
C LEU A 96 -0.46 -22.12 -2.43
N LEU A 97 0.38 -22.94 -1.80
CA LEU A 97 1.79 -22.63 -1.56
C LEU A 97 2.70 -22.81 -2.79
N LEU A 98 2.20 -23.39 -3.88
CA LEU A 98 3.03 -23.74 -5.03
C LEU A 98 3.83 -22.54 -5.56
N PHE A 99 3.16 -21.43 -5.86
CA PHE A 99 3.83 -20.24 -6.41
C PHE A 99 4.75 -19.55 -5.41
N PRO A 100 4.31 -19.24 -4.16
CA PRO A 100 5.22 -18.71 -3.14
C PRO A 100 6.45 -19.61 -2.92
N LEU A 101 6.27 -20.93 -2.94
CA LEU A 101 7.38 -21.86 -2.74
C LEU A 101 8.39 -21.80 -3.90
N ILE A 102 7.93 -21.79 -5.16
CA ILE A 102 8.83 -21.68 -6.32
C ILE A 102 9.63 -20.38 -6.27
N LEU A 103 8.98 -19.24 -6.01
CA LEU A 103 9.64 -17.94 -5.91
C LEU A 103 10.59 -17.88 -4.69
N SER A 104 10.22 -18.49 -3.57
CA SER A 104 11.08 -18.58 -2.38
C SER A 104 12.29 -19.48 -2.61
N LEU A 105 12.15 -20.58 -3.33
CA LEU A 105 13.28 -21.45 -3.70
C LEU A 105 14.23 -20.74 -4.68
N GLN A 106 13.70 -19.96 -5.60
CA GLN A 106 14.50 -19.16 -6.51
C GLN A 106 15.32 -18.10 -5.74
N GLU A 107 14.69 -17.40 -4.79
CA GLU A 107 15.39 -16.43 -3.94
C GLU A 107 16.43 -17.11 -3.04
N ALA A 108 16.09 -18.24 -2.44
CA ALA A 108 17.06 -19.03 -1.67
C ALA A 108 18.27 -19.46 -2.49
N ALA A 109 18.07 -19.81 -3.77
CA ALA A 109 19.17 -20.12 -4.68
C ALA A 109 20.03 -18.86 -4.95
N SER A 110 19.42 -17.68 -5.09
CA SER A 110 20.15 -16.42 -5.28
C SER A 110 21.03 -16.07 -4.06
N ILE A 111 20.52 -16.26 -2.84
CA ILE A 111 21.30 -16.11 -1.60
C ILE A 111 22.57 -16.97 -1.66
N PHE A 112 22.42 -18.22 -2.05
CA PHE A 112 23.53 -19.16 -2.13
C PHE A 112 24.56 -18.76 -3.21
N TRP A 113 24.10 -18.31 -4.38
CA TRP A 113 24.98 -17.92 -5.49
C TRP A 113 25.68 -16.58 -5.28
N TYR A 114 25.02 -15.62 -4.63
CA TYR A 114 25.57 -14.28 -4.44
C TYR A 114 26.06 -14.01 -3.03
N GLN A 115 25.89 -14.98 -2.11
CA GLN A 115 26.33 -14.88 -0.71
C GLN A 115 25.80 -13.60 -0.03
N THR A 116 24.51 -13.28 -0.28
CA THR A 116 23.89 -12.12 0.32
C THR A 116 23.88 -12.23 1.85
N ILE A 117 24.21 -11.14 2.54
CA ILE A 117 24.40 -11.14 4.00
C ILE A 117 23.08 -10.84 4.73
N ASP A 118 22.09 -10.20 4.07
CA ASP A 118 20.86 -9.77 4.73
C ASP A 118 19.77 -10.86 4.72
N VAL A 119 20.02 -11.91 5.47
CA VAL A 119 19.09 -13.05 5.63
C VAL A 119 17.73 -12.62 6.17
N VAL A 120 17.67 -11.55 6.98
CA VAL A 120 16.41 -11.07 7.57
C VAL A 120 15.49 -10.48 6.49
N SER A 121 16.04 -9.71 5.58
CA SER A 121 15.29 -9.15 4.44
C SER A 121 14.84 -10.23 3.46
N GLU A 122 15.66 -11.27 3.25
CA GLU A 122 15.30 -12.42 2.42
C GLU A 122 14.12 -13.20 3.00
N ILE A 123 14.19 -13.53 4.28
CA ILE A 123 13.08 -14.20 4.98
C ILE A 123 11.81 -13.33 4.93
N ALA A 124 11.94 -12.01 5.07
CA ALA A 124 10.82 -11.09 4.99
C ALA A 124 10.18 -11.09 3.60
N TYR A 125 10.98 -11.11 2.53
CA TYR A 125 10.48 -11.20 1.16
C TYR A 125 9.69 -12.50 0.93
N MET A 126 10.28 -13.64 1.28
CA MET A 126 9.60 -14.94 1.17
C MET A 126 8.31 -14.97 1.99
N SER A 127 8.34 -14.42 3.20
CA SER A 127 7.17 -14.31 4.07
C SER A 127 6.12 -13.36 3.50
N THR A 128 6.50 -12.33 2.74
CA THR A 128 5.54 -11.45 2.05
C THR A 128 4.75 -12.19 0.99
N LEU A 129 5.41 -13.01 0.17
CA LEU A 129 4.73 -13.87 -0.79
C LEU A 129 3.75 -14.82 -0.10
N LEU A 130 4.17 -15.42 1.01
CA LEU A 130 3.30 -16.29 1.80
C LEU A 130 2.12 -15.52 2.41
N LEU A 131 2.35 -14.32 2.94
CA LEU A 131 1.29 -13.51 3.57
C LEU A 131 0.21 -13.09 2.58
N LEU A 132 0.58 -12.76 1.34
CA LEU A 132 -0.38 -12.45 0.26
C LEU A 132 -1.39 -13.59 0.11
N ILE A 133 -0.91 -14.84 0.01
CA ILE A 133 -1.82 -15.98 -0.16
C ILE A 133 -2.60 -16.31 1.10
N LEU A 134 -2.01 -16.18 2.29
CA LEU A 134 -2.71 -16.43 3.56
C LEU A 134 -3.89 -15.47 3.76
N VAL A 135 -3.70 -14.20 3.42
CA VAL A 135 -4.78 -13.20 3.49
C VAL A 135 -5.86 -13.49 2.44
N VAL A 136 -5.44 -13.77 1.22
CA VAL A 136 -6.37 -14.06 0.11
C VAL A 136 -7.08 -15.42 0.31
N ALA A 137 -6.45 -16.41 0.93
CA ALA A 137 -7.06 -17.71 1.18
C ALA A 137 -8.11 -17.68 2.32
N GLU A 138 -8.04 -16.70 3.23
CA GLU A 138 -8.99 -16.61 4.34
C GLU A 138 -10.39 -16.21 3.87
N ARG A 139 -11.26 -17.21 3.68
CA ARG A 139 -12.62 -17.01 3.15
C ARG A 139 -13.55 -16.26 4.12
N GLN A 140 -13.27 -16.32 5.42
CA GLN A 140 -14.08 -15.64 6.43
C GLN A 140 -13.63 -14.19 6.65
N CYS A 141 -12.60 -13.71 5.93
CA CYS A 141 -12.11 -12.34 6.06
C CYS A 141 -13.22 -11.33 5.69
N ASP A 142 -13.38 -10.32 6.52
CA ASP A 142 -14.22 -9.16 6.20
C ASP A 142 -13.42 -8.20 5.30
N ALA A 143 -13.64 -8.34 3.99
CA ALA A 143 -12.98 -7.52 2.98
C ALA A 143 -13.21 -6.02 3.20
N ALA A 144 -14.38 -5.61 3.67
CA ALA A 144 -14.65 -4.20 3.93
C ALA A 144 -13.91 -3.68 5.17
N LEU A 145 -13.78 -4.51 6.20
CA LEU A 145 -12.95 -4.19 7.36
C LEU A 145 -11.49 -4.03 6.94
N PHE A 146 -10.98 -4.95 6.10
CA PHE A 146 -9.62 -4.88 5.56
C PHE A 146 -9.37 -3.54 4.86
N LEU A 147 -10.21 -3.18 3.87
CA LEU A 147 -10.05 -1.92 3.12
C LEU A 147 -10.18 -0.69 4.02
N ARG A 148 -11.08 -0.73 5.01
CA ARG A 148 -11.24 0.36 5.99
C ARG A 148 -9.99 0.53 6.85
N MET A 149 -9.40 -0.57 7.31
CA MET A 149 -8.19 -0.54 8.14
C MET A 149 -6.99 -0.06 7.33
N TYR A 150 -6.84 -0.50 6.09
CA TYR A 150 -5.79 0.03 5.21
C TYR A 150 -5.95 1.54 4.98
N LEU A 151 -7.16 2.02 4.63
CA LEU A 151 -7.43 3.44 4.46
C LEU A 151 -7.11 4.25 5.73
N LEU A 152 -7.48 3.74 6.90
CA LEU A 152 -7.16 4.37 8.18
C LEU A 152 -5.65 4.40 8.42
N GLY A 153 -4.96 3.29 8.13
CA GLY A 153 -3.50 3.21 8.25
C GLY A 153 -2.78 4.22 7.36
N VAL A 154 -3.23 4.39 6.12
CA VAL A 154 -2.69 5.41 5.19
C VAL A 154 -2.93 6.82 5.74
N ALA A 155 -4.15 7.11 6.22
CA ALA A 155 -4.46 8.42 6.77
C ALA A 155 -3.60 8.76 8.00
N VAL A 156 -3.40 7.79 8.91
CA VAL A 156 -2.52 7.95 10.08
C VAL A 156 -1.08 8.18 9.65
N ALA A 157 -0.56 7.35 8.74
CA ALA A 157 0.80 7.45 8.25
C ALA A 157 1.09 8.81 7.59
N ILE A 158 0.19 9.27 6.71
CA ILE A 158 0.30 10.58 6.06
C ILE A 158 0.21 11.71 7.11
N GLY A 159 -0.73 11.62 8.04
CA GLY A 159 -0.87 12.60 9.12
C GLY A 159 0.42 12.73 9.94
N VAL A 160 1.03 11.63 10.31
CA VAL A 160 2.32 11.60 11.02
C VAL A 160 3.43 12.24 10.19
N VAL A 161 3.54 11.90 8.90
CA VAL A 161 4.57 12.47 8.02
C VAL A 161 4.39 13.98 7.84
N ILE A 162 3.15 14.46 7.68
CA ILE A 162 2.86 15.90 7.61
C ILE A 162 3.26 16.59 8.92
N CYS A 163 2.81 16.07 10.07
CA CYS A 163 3.14 16.63 11.37
C CYS A 163 4.65 16.65 11.65
N ARG A 164 5.35 15.57 11.30
CA ARG A 164 6.81 15.47 11.42
C ARG A 164 7.52 16.49 10.52
N THR A 165 7.12 16.62 9.26
CA THR A 165 7.68 17.60 8.35
C THR A 165 7.45 19.02 8.91
N ALA A 166 6.25 19.30 9.38
CA ALA A 166 5.90 20.59 9.98
C ALA A 166 6.65 20.88 11.29
N SER A 167 7.01 19.86 12.07
CA SER A 167 7.82 20.05 13.28
C SER A 167 9.26 20.44 12.99
N VAL A 168 9.78 20.12 11.80
CA VAL A 168 11.15 20.45 11.37
C VAL A 168 11.20 21.77 10.62
N TYR A 169 10.27 22.01 9.71
CA TYR A 169 10.31 23.12 8.77
C TYR A 169 9.22 24.19 9.01
N GLY A 170 8.29 23.91 9.91
CA GLY A 170 7.12 24.74 10.13
C GLY A 170 5.92 24.35 9.26
N PHE A 171 4.72 24.68 9.75
CA PHE A 171 3.48 24.41 9.02
C PHE A 171 3.37 25.19 7.69
N PRO A 172 3.74 26.49 7.61
CA PRO A 172 3.66 27.23 6.36
C PRO A 172 4.46 26.57 5.24
N ASP A 173 5.74 26.24 5.48
CA ASP A 173 6.63 25.66 4.47
C ASP A 173 6.20 24.24 4.07
N THR A 174 5.65 23.49 5.01
CA THR A 174 5.10 22.14 4.72
C THR A 174 3.86 22.23 3.86
N LEU A 175 2.94 23.14 4.15
CA LEU A 175 1.68 23.26 3.42
C LEU A 175 1.85 23.96 2.06
N SER A 176 2.85 24.84 1.93
CA SER A 176 3.18 25.49 0.65
C SER A 176 3.77 24.52 -0.39
N GLY A 177 4.16 23.30 0.02
CA GLY A 177 4.84 22.35 -0.85
C GLY A 177 6.26 22.77 -1.25
N ALA A 178 6.80 23.82 -0.63
CA ALA A 178 8.20 24.20 -0.76
C ALA A 178 9.10 23.04 -0.31
N ILE A 179 8.64 22.33 0.70
CA ILE A 179 9.25 21.09 1.19
C ILE A 179 8.35 19.92 0.86
N ARG A 180 8.86 19.06 0.01
CA ARG A 180 8.18 17.86 -0.43
C ARG A 180 8.12 16.83 0.70
N ILE A 181 6.94 16.47 1.16
CA ILE A 181 6.83 15.43 2.17
C ILE A 181 7.34 14.08 1.63
N GLY A 182 8.09 13.35 2.46
CA GLY A 182 8.59 12.01 2.11
C GLY A 182 9.81 11.97 1.18
N GLY A 183 10.54 13.07 1.00
CA GLY A 183 11.78 13.09 0.23
C GLY A 183 12.90 13.75 1.02
N ASP A 184 12.82 15.04 1.14
CA ASP A 184 13.91 15.88 1.67
C ASP A 184 14.02 15.80 3.20
N THR A 185 12.94 15.38 3.89
CA THR A 185 12.93 15.22 5.35
C THR A 185 13.75 14.05 5.87
N ASP A 186 13.94 13.00 5.07
CA ASP A 186 14.64 11.79 5.52
C ASP A 186 16.15 12.00 5.62
N GLU A 187 16.76 12.84 4.76
CA GLU A 187 18.18 13.16 4.82
C GLU A 187 18.55 13.96 6.08
N VAL A 188 17.72 14.95 6.44
CA VAL A 188 17.97 15.80 7.62
C VAL A 188 17.79 15.01 8.92
N LEU A 189 16.90 14.03 8.95
CA LEU A 189 16.60 13.26 10.15
C LEU A 189 17.51 12.03 10.30
N SER A 190 18.03 11.47 9.21
CA SER A 190 19.03 10.38 9.25
C SER A 190 20.38 10.85 9.82
N GLY A 191 20.70 12.14 9.73
CA GLY A 191 21.92 12.71 10.32
C GLY A 191 21.93 12.80 11.85
N ARG A 192 20.84 12.48 12.54
CA ARG A 192 20.74 12.54 14.01
C ARG A 192 21.18 11.27 14.74
N GLY A 193 21.78 10.28 14.05
CA GLY A 193 22.55 9.19 14.65
C GLY A 193 21.79 8.31 15.67
N THR A 194 20.48 8.15 15.51
CA THR A 194 19.67 7.35 16.44
C THR A 194 19.32 6.01 15.84
N ASP A 195 19.50 4.92 16.63
CA ASP A 195 19.00 3.57 16.31
C ASP A 195 17.46 3.47 16.22
N ILE A 196 16.78 4.62 16.22
CA ILE A 196 15.34 4.72 16.20
C ILE A 196 14.86 4.64 14.75
N ILE A 197 14.07 3.63 14.44
CA ILE A 197 13.43 3.49 13.15
C ILE A 197 12.25 4.48 13.09
N HIS A 198 12.39 5.55 12.31
CA HIS A 198 11.31 6.48 12.03
C HIS A 198 10.49 6.05 10.83
N LEU A 199 9.25 6.55 10.74
CA LEU A 199 8.40 6.36 9.58
C LEU A 199 9.02 7.09 8.37
N ARG A 200 9.49 6.32 7.40
CA ARG A 200 10.10 6.83 6.17
C ARG A 200 9.18 6.58 4.99
N PHE A 201 9.05 7.54 4.11
CA PHE A 201 8.36 7.39 2.85
C PHE A 201 9.11 8.13 1.75
N ASN A 202 9.27 7.49 0.62
CA ASN A 202 9.52 8.21 -0.61
C ASN A 202 8.21 8.92 -1.03
N ALA A 203 8.31 10.12 -1.62
CA ALA A 203 7.14 10.87 -2.05
C ALA A 203 6.26 10.11 -3.07
N ASN A 204 6.84 9.24 -3.92
CA ASN A 204 6.05 8.40 -4.81
C ASN A 204 5.29 7.30 -4.05
N GLU A 205 5.84 6.82 -2.94
CA GLU A 205 5.17 5.83 -2.07
C GLU A 205 3.98 6.43 -1.36
N ILE A 206 4.10 7.70 -0.88
CA ILE A 206 2.95 8.45 -0.37
C ILE A 206 1.86 8.56 -1.43
N GLY A 207 2.23 8.94 -2.66
CA GLY A 207 1.31 8.99 -3.79
C GLY A 207 0.66 7.64 -4.07
N TYR A 208 1.45 6.57 -4.05
CA TYR A 208 0.96 5.20 -4.27
C TYR A 208 -0.07 4.79 -3.22
N HIS A 209 0.30 4.86 -1.94
CA HIS A 209 -0.61 4.52 -0.85
C HIS A 209 -1.86 5.38 -0.86
N SER A 210 -1.73 6.69 -1.13
CA SER A 210 -2.86 7.61 -1.24
C SER A 210 -3.83 7.21 -2.36
N LEU A 211 -3.32 6.84 -3.54
CA LEU A 211 -4.18 6.44 -4.67
C LEU A 211 -4.91 5.13 -4.39
N VAL A 212 -4.21 4.12 -3.87
CA VAL A 212 -4.83 2.85 -3.49
C VAL A 212 -5.85 3.05 -2.38
N ALA A 213 -5.56 3.89 -1.37
CA ALA A 213 -6.50 4.20 -0.29
C ALA A 213 -7.74 4.93 -0.78
N LEU A 214 -7.60 5.92 -1.67
CA LEU A 214 -8.73 6.61 -2.31
C LEU A 214 -9.61 5.63 -3.10
N SER A 215 -9.00 4.72 -3.85
CA SER A 215 -9.74 3.68 -4.59
C SER A 215 -10.49 2.74 -3.64
N CYS A 216 -9.91 2.37 -2.50
CA CYS A 216 -10.58 1.62 -1.44
C CYS A 216 -11.76 2.41 -0.85
N ALA A 217 -11.58 3.71 -0.61
CA ALA A 217 -12.66 4.57 -0.12
C ALA A 217 -13.83 4.63 -1.12
N LEU A 218 -13.55 4.73 -2.42
CA LEU A 218 -14.57 4.70 -3.47
C LEU A 218 -15.36 3.38 -3.45
N VAL A 219 -14.70 2.24 -3.32
CA VAL A 219 -15.36 0.94 -3.17
C VAL A 219 -16.24 0.90 -1.92
N LEU A 220 -15.73 1.34 -0.78
CA LEU A 220 -16.45 1.35 0.49
C LEU A 220 -17.62 2.32 0.50
N PHE A 221 -17.50 3.44 -0.21
CA PHE A 221 -18.56 4.46 -0.28
C PHE A 221 -19.86 3.94 -0.90
N HIS A 222 -19.78 2.88 -1.71
CA HIS A 222 -20.94 2.20 -2.27
C HIS A 222 -21.63 1.25 -1.27
N ARG A 223 -21.04 0.99 -0.10
CA ARG A 223 -21.67 0.20 0.96
C ARG A 223 -22.50 1.10 1.87
N THR A 224 -23.71 0.66 2.17
CA THR A 224 -24.67 1.39 3.02
C THR A 224 -24.22 1.46 4.49
N ASP A 225 -23.41 0.51 4.94
CA ASP A 225 -23.08 0.27 6.36
C ASP A 225 -21.76 0.92 6.81
N THR A 226 -21.09 1.65 5.94
CA THR A 226 -19.79 2.25 6.27
C THR A 226 -19.96 3.66 6.85
N ASN A 227 -19.21 4.02 7.88
CA ASN A 227 -19.19 5.37 8.41
C ASN A 227 -18.63 6.35 7.36
N ARG A 228 -19.55 7.10 6.74
CA ARG A 228 -19.22 8.01 5.64
C ARG A 228 -18.33 9.16 6.06
N LEU A 229 -18.48 9.65 7.30
CA LEU A 229 -17.63 10.71 7.83
C LEU A 229 -16.18 10.24 7.96
N GLN A 230 -15.96 9.05 8.50
CA GLN A 230 -14.62 8.45 8.58
C GLN A 230 -13.99 8.29 7.19
N LEU A 231 -14.77 7.76 6.22
CA LEU A 231 -14.29 7.60 4.84
C LEU A 231 -13.91 8.95 4.23
N LEU A 232 -14.73 9.96 4.43
CA LEU A 232 -14.47 11.31 3.91
C LEU A 232 -13.20 11.90 4.52
N ILE A 233 -13.08 11.90 5.85
CA ILE A 233 -11.90 12.45 6.54
C ILE A 233 -10.62 11.74 6.07
N CYS A 234 -10.61 10.41 6.03
CA CYS A 234 -9.43 9.67 5.56
C CYS A 234 -9.13 9.98 4.08
N SER A 235 -10.15 10.14 3.23
CA SER A 235 -9.96 10.50 1.82
C SER A 235 -9.37 11.91 1.66
N LEU A 236 -9.81 12.87 2.46
CA LEU A 236 -9.27 14.24 2.46
C LEU A 236 -7.80 14.25 2.88
N VAL A 237 -7.42 13.48 3.92
CA VAL A 237 -6.01 13.32 4.32
C VAL A 237 -5.18 12.68 3.21
N CYS A 238 -5.71 11.67 2.52
CA CYS A 238 -5.01 11.04 1.38
C CYS A 238 -4.82 12.03 0.22
N ILE A 239 -5.81 12.88 -0.09
CA ILE A 239 -5.69 13.92 -1.11
C ILE A 239 -4.64 14.96 -0.72
N LEU A 240 -4.67 15.43 0.52
CA LEU A 240 -3.68 16.36 1.02
C LEU A 240 -2.27 15.78 0.93
N GLY A 241 -2.07 14.55 1.42
CA GLY A 241 -0.78 13.86 1.33
C GLY A 241 -0.30 13.68 -0.11
N GLY A 242 -1.21 13.34 -1.02
CA GLY A 242 -0.89 13.20 -2.43
C GLY A 242 -0.42 14.53 -3.07
N PHE A 243 -1.06 15.66 -2.76
CA PHE A 243 -0.63 16.97 -3.23
C PHE A 243 0.73 17.37 -2.63
N LEU A 244 0.89 17.25 -1.31
CA LEU A 244 2.14 17.61 -0.62
C LEU A 244 3.31 16.68 -0.99
N SER A 245 3.04 15.49 -1.52
CA SER A 245 4.08 14.62 -2.09
C SER A 245 4.60 15.13 -3.44
N VAL A 246 3.88 16.04 -4.10
CA VAL A 246 4.18 16.58 -5.44
C VAL A 246 4.50 15.46 -6.45
N SER A 247 3.78 14.34 -6.37
CA SER A 247 3.96 13.18 -7.24
C SER A 247 3.14 13.32 -8.51
N ARG A 248 3.80 13.45 -9.67
CA ARG A 248 3.14 13.51 -10.99
C ARG A 248 2.24 12.30 -11.24
N THR A 249 2.75 11.11 -10.93
CA THR A 249 2.04 9.84 -11.11
C THR A 249 0.74 9.84 -10.30
N TRP A 250 0.79 10.31 -9.05
CA TRP A 250 -0.40 10.41 -8.22
C TRP A 250 -1.45 11.36 -8.80
N MET A 251 -1.04 12.56 -9.24
CA MET A 251 -1.97 13.56 -9.78
C MET A 251 -2.68 13.04 -11.02
N MET A 252 -1.92 12.47 -11.98
CA MET A 252 -2.49 11.93 -13.21
C MET A 252 -3.48 10.78 -12.94
N PHE A 253 -3.07 9.81 -12.13
CA PHE A 253 -3.91 8.64 -11.88
C PHE A 253 -5.07 8.92 -10.91
N THR A 254 -4.95 9.90 -10.01
CA THR A 254 -6.10 10.34 -9.20
C THR A 254 -7.18 11.00 -10.06
N ALA A 255 -6.80 11.85 -11.01
CA ALA A 255 -7.76 12.42 -11.96
C ALA A 255 -8.46 11.32 -12.77
N LEU A 256 -7.69 10.37 -13.32
CA LEU A 256 -8.24 9.22 -14.05
C LEU A 256 -9.14 8.33 -13.18
N LEU A 257 -8.76 8.11 -11.91
CA LEU A 257 -9.56 7.34 -10.95
C LEU A 257 -10.94 8.00 -10.71
N LEU A 258 -10.96 9.32 -10.53
CA LEU A 258 -12.22 10.07 -10.31
C LEU A 258 -13.09 10.07 -11.57
N ILE A 259 -12.50 10.20 -12.76
CA ILE A 259 -13.22 10.08 -14.04
C ILE A 259 -13.78 8.65 -14.19
N ALA A 260 -12.98 7.62 -13.96
CA ALA A 260 -13.43 6.23 -14.02
C ALA A 260 -14.59 5.95 -13.05
N GLN A 261 -14.51 6.50 -11.83
CA GLN A 261 -15.59 6.43 -10.85
C GLN A 261 -16.90 7.02 -11.40
N LEU A 262 -16.84 8.19 -12.03
CA LEU A 262 -18.04 8.82 -12.63
C LEU A 262 -18.60 7.97 -13.76
N LEU A 263 -17.75 7.49 -14.67
CA LEU A 263 -18.15 6.65 -15.80
C LEU A 263 -18.78 5.33 -15.34
N ILE A 264 -18.20 4.65 -14.34
CA ILE A 264 -18.76 3.40 -13.78
C ILE A 264 -20.10 3.64 -13.09
N SER A 265 -20.28 4.82 -12.50
CA SER A 265 -21.52 5.19 -11.82
C SER A 265 -22.64 5.61 -12.79
N PHE A 266 -22.29 5.91 -14.04
CA PHE A 266 -23.25 6.32 -15.07
C PHE A 266 -24.27 5.19 -15.34
N GLY A 267 -25.52 5.51 -15.45
CA GLY A 267 -26.60 4.53 -15.62
C GLY A 267 -27.16 3.89 -14.34
N LYS A 268 -26.59 4.21 -13.17
CA LYS A 268 -27.07 3.74 -11.86
C LYS A 268 -27.45 4.96 -11.00
N SER A 269 -28.66 5.48 -11.12
CA SER A 269 -29.08 6.79 -10.59
C SER A 269 -28.68 7.05 -9.12
N GLY A 270 -28.84 6.05 -8.24
CA GLY A 270 -28.48 6.19 -6.82
C GLY A 270 -26.98 6.25 -6.56
N TYR A 271 -26.16 5.59 -7.39
CA TYR A 271 -24.71 5.59 -7.29
C TYR A 271 -24.10 6.83 -7.93
N LEU A 272 -24.65 7.26 -9.07
CA LEU A 272 -24.18 8.43 -9.79
C LEU A 272 -24.25 9.68 -8.89
N ARG A 273 -25.40 9.93 -8.25
CA ARG A 273 -25.57 11.07 -7.34
C ARG A 273 -24.55 11.07 -6.21
N ARG A 274 -24.32 9.89 -5.58
CA ARG A 274 -23.33 9.76 -4.50
C ARG A 274 -21.90 9.95 -4.99
N GLY A 275 -21.58 9.36 -6.15
CA GLY A 275 -20.29 9.50 -6.79
C GLY A 275 -19.98 10.94 -7.18
N ILE A 276 -20.96 11.65 -7.78
CA ILE A 276 -20.82 13.07 -8.13
C ILE A 276 -20.57 13.91 -6.87
N VAL A 277 -21.37 13.73 -5.81
CA VAL A 277 -21.17 14.49 -4.56
C VAL A 277 -19.78 14.26 -3.99
N LEU A 278 -19.32 13.02 -3.95
CA LEU A 278 -17.97 12.72 -3.45
C LEU A 278 -16.89 13.40 -4.31
N VAL A 279 -16.97 13.26 -5.63
CA VAL A 279 -16.00 13.89 -6.56
C VAL A 279 -16.02 15.40 -6.42
N LEU A 280 -17.19 16.03 -6.31
CA LEU A 280 -17.30 17.48 -6.12
C LEU A 280 -16.70 17.93 -4.78
N VAL A 281 -16.92 17.19 -3.69
CA VAL A 281 -16.32 17.52 -2.39
C VAL A 281 -14.79 17.38 -2.45
N LEU A 282 -14.27 16.31 -3.06
CA LEU A 282 -12.83 16.10 -3.19
C LEU A 282 -12.20 17.14 -4.12
N ALA A 283 -12.87 17.49 -5.23
CA ALA A 283 -12.42 18.54 -6.15
C ALA A 283 -12.45 19.93 -5.49
N ALA A 284 -13.53 20.26 -4.77
CA ALA A 284 -13.62 21.52 -4.04
C ALA A 284 -12.51 21.63 -2.98
N PHE A 285 -12.24 20.55 -2.26
CA PHE A 285 -11.13 20.50 -1.30
C PHE A 285 -9.78 20.73 -1.99
N ALA A 286 -9.54 20.07 -3.13
CA ALA A 286 -8.33 20.26 -3.92
C ALA A 286 -8.17 21.73 -4.36
N VAL A 287 -9.24 22.34 -4.88
CA VAL A 287 -9.25 23.76 -5.28
C VAL A 287 -8.93 24.65 -4.08
N VAL A 288 -9.56 24.42 -2.94
CA VAL A 288 -9.27 25.21 -1.71
C VAL A 288 -7.81 25.07 -1.29
N VAL A 289 -7.27 23.84 -1.25
CA VAL A 289 -5.85 23.60 -0.89
C VAL A 289 -4.92 24.35 -1.85
N LEU A 290 -5.15 24.28 -3.16
CA LEU A 290 -4.30 24.94 -4.16
C LEU A 290 -4.48 26.46 -4.15
N SER A 291 -5.70 26.96 -3.91
CA SER A 291 -5.97 28.41 -3.86
C SER A 291 -5.35 29.06 -2.62
N LEU A 292 -5.31 28.35 -1.50
CA LEU A 292 -4.68 28.83 -0.27
C LEU A 292 -3.16 28.68 -0.29
N ASN A 293 -2.61 27.90 -1.24
CA ASN A 293 -1.18 27.61 -1.33
C ASN A 293 -0.66 27.81 -2.78
N PRO A 294 -0.50 29.04 -3.26
CA PRO A 294 -0.05 29.32 -4.62
C PRO A 294 1.36 28.77 -4.90
N GLU A 295 2.23 28.68 -3.91
CA GLU A 295 3.55 28.08 -4.03
C GLU A 295 3.48 26.57 -4.29
N LEU A 296 2.51 25.89 -3.72
CA LEU A 296 2.25 24.47 -4.02
C LEU A 296 1.82 24.29 -5.48
N LEU A 297 0.97 25.20 -6.00
CA LEU A 297 0.57 25.19 -7.40
C LEU A 297 1.76 25.42 -8.32
N ASP A 298 2.65 26.36 -8.00
CA ASP A 298 3.89 26.63 -8.74
C ASP A 298 4.83 25.41 -8.72
N SER A 299 5.01 24.79 -7.57
CA SER A 299 5.79 23.57 -7.40
C SER A 299 5.25 22.42 -8.26
N ILE A 300 3.92 22.27 -8.32
CA ILE A 300 3.24 21.29 -9.17
C ILE A 300 3.49 21.63 -10.64
N THR A 301 3.29 22.89 -11.05
CA THR A 301 3.44 23.34 -12.43
C THR A 301 4.85 23.08 -12.95
N LYS A 302 5.87 23.44 -12.17
CA LYS A 302 7.29 23.17 -12.50
C LYS A 302 7.57 21.69 -12.72
N ARG A 303 6.83 20.78 -12.03
CA ARG A 303 6.98 19.34 -12.25
C ARG A 303 6.43 18.86 -13.59
N PHE A 304 5.48 19.59 -14.18
CA PHE A 304 4.89 19.26 -15.49
C PHE A 304 5.55 20.00 -16.64
N GLU A 305 6.58 20.81 -16.40
CA GLU A 305 7.37 21.41 -17.47
C GLU A 305 8.01 20.33 -18.35
N LEU A 306 8.04 20.59 -19.67
CA LEU A 306 8.51 19.65 -20.69
C LEU A 306 9.92 19.12 -20.42
N ALA A 307 10.83 19.97 -19.93
CA ALA A 307 12.20 19.58 -19.61
C ALA A 307 12.26 18.49 -18.52
N ASN A 308 11.45 18.63 -17.46
CA ASN A 308 11.35 17.64 -16.38
C ASN A 308 10.58 16.38 -16.80
N PHE A 309 9.72 16.50 -17.81
CA PHE A 309 8.97 15.36 -18.33
C PHE A 309 9.82 14.48 -19.25
N ALA A 310 10.63 15.10 -20.12
CA ALA A 310 11.47 14.41 -21.10
C ALA A 310 12.56 13.54 -20.42
N THR A 311 13.17 14.03 -19.33
CA THR A 311 14.22 13.28 -18.61
C THR A 311 13.67 12.32 -17.57
N ALA A 312 12.34 12.32 -17.35
CA ALA A 312 11.70 11.58 -16.25
C ALA A 312 12.38 11.77 -14.88
N GLY A 313 13.13 12.88 -14.70
CA GLY A 313 13.92 13.16 -13.50
C GLY A 313 15.15 12.25 -13.35
N GLY A 314 15.86 11.95 -14.44
CA GLY A 314 17.05 11.07 -14.44
C GLY A 314 16.77 9.57 -14.43
N ARG A 315 15.48 9.18 -14.55
CA ARG A 315 15.08 7.75 -14.51
C ARG A 315 15.34 7.02 -15.82
N THR A 316 15.42 7.76 -16.94
CA THR A 316 15.68 7.17 -18.26
C THR A 316 17.06 6.53 -18.30
N GLU A 317 18.07 7.23 -17.81
CA GLU A 317 19.46 6.74 -17.73
C GLU A 317 19.55 5.49 -16.82
N LEU A 318 18.87 5.53 -15.69
CA LEU A 318 18.83 4.40 -14.77
C LEU A 318 18.10 3.18 -15.38
N PHE A 319 17.01 3.42 -16.09
CA PHE A 319 16.28 2.39 -16.83
C PHE A 319 17.14 1.73 -17.89
N GLU A 320 17.87 2.53 -18.69
CA GLU A 320 18.81 2.06 -19.69
C GLU A 320 19.94 1.24 -19.06
N ALA A 321 20.56 1.71 -17.97
CA ALA A 321 21.64 1.01 -17.30
C ALA A 321 21.22 -0.38 -16.81
N TYR A 322 20.02 -0.53 -16.24
CA TYR A 322 19.52 -1.86 -15.83
C TYR A 322 19.14 -2.75 -17.00
N ASN A 323 18.64 -2.17 -18.12
CA ASN A 323 18.39 -2.92 -19.34
C ASN A 323 19.69 -3.43 -19.96
N ASP A 324 20.70 -2.57 -20.04
CA ASP A 324 22.03 -2.94 -20.55
C ASP A 324 22.65 -4.05 -19.70
N TYR A 325 22.55 -3.92 -18.37
CA TYR A 325 22.99 -4.99 -17.48
C TYR A 325 22.27 -6.30 -17.80
N PHE A 326 20.95 -6.30 -17.89
CA PHE A 326 20.15 -7.51 -18.12
C PHE A 326 20.46 -8.17 -19.47
N LEU A 327 20.54 -7.36 -20.53
CA LEU A 327 20.79 -7.86 -21.89
C LEU A 327 22.21 -8.43 -22.06
N ASN A 328 23.20 -7.86 -21.35
CA ASN A 328 24.59 -8.32 -21.42
C ASN A 328 24.93 -9.36 -20.33
N ALA A 329 23.99 -9.69 -19.44
CA ALA A 329 24.19 -10.71 -18.41
C ALA A 329 24.29 -12.11 -19.01
N PRO A 330 25.01 -13.05 -18.38
CA PRO A 330 25.01 -14.45 -18.79
C PRO A 330 23.60 -15.03 -18.81
N LEU A 331 23.34 -15.97 -19.70
CA LEU A 331 22.01 -16.56 -19.96
C LEU A 331 21.32 -17.05 -18.68
N TRP A 332 22.05 -17.65 -17.76
CA TRP A 332 21.49 -18.11 -16.50
C TRP A 332 20.97 -16.98 -15.61
N ARG A 333 21.60 -15.77 -15.64
CA ARG A 333 21.10 -14.58 -14.95
C ARG A 333 19.87 -14.00 -15.64
N GLN A 334 19.82 -14.02 -16.96
CA GLN A 334 18.62 -13.61 -17.70
C GLN A 334 17.46 -14.55 -17.39
N LEU A 335 17.71 -15.85 -17.21
CA LEU A 335 16.66 -16.83 -16.90
C LEU A 335 16.19 -16.76 -15.45
N PHE A 336 17.09 -16.66 -14.48
CA PHE A 336 16.77 -16.78 -13.04
C PHE A 336 16.93 -15.51 -12.24
N GLY A 337 17.46 -14.43 -12.83
CA GLY A 337 17.64 -13.14 -12.19
C GLY A 337 18.84 -13.07 -11.25
N VAL A 338 18.90 -12.00 -10.48
CA VAL A 338 19.98 -11.71 -9.52
C VAL A 338 19.55 -11.77 -8.05
N GLY A 339 18.26 -12.06 -7.79
CA GLY A 339 17.67 -11.97 -6.45
C GLY A 339 17.15 -10.58 -6.13
N VAL A 340 16.40 -10.48 -5.05
CA VAL A 340 15.62 -9.28 -4.70
C VAL A 340 16.37 -8.34 -3.77
N VAL A 341 17.10 -8.88 -2.80
CA VAL A 341 17.61 -8.10 -1.68
C VAL A 341 18.80 -7.22 -2.04
N ASP A 342 19.81 -7.76 -2.70
CA ASP A 342 21.04 -7.01 -3.03
C ASP A 342 21.26 -6.79 -4.54
N TYR A 343 20.19 -6.71 -5.29
CA TYR A 343 20.25 -6.57 -6.75
C TYR A 343 21.10 -5.36 -7.21
N LYS A 344 21.10 -4.26 -6.44
CA LYS A 344 21.91 -3.07 -6.77
C LYS A 344 23.40 -3.37 -6.75
N GLY A 345 23.87 -3.97 -5.67
CA GLY A 345 25.27 -4.34 -5.52
C GLY A 345 25.71 -5.34 -6.58
N ILE A 346 24.86 -6.35 -6.86
CA ILE A 346 25.14 -7.39 -7.87
C ILE A 346 25.18 -6.79 -9.28
N CYS A 347 24.30 -5.81 -9.58
CA CYS A 347 24.33 -5.09 -10.85
C CYS A 347 25.42 -4.02 -10.94
N GLY A 348 26.10 -3.69 -9.84
CA GLY A 348 27.11 -2.62 -9.79
C GLY A 348 26.50 -1.22 -9.94
N LEU A 349 25.24 -1.04 -9.58
CA LEU A 349 24.50 0.22 -9.72
C LEU A 349 24.16 0.82 -8.36
N TRP A 350 24.31 2.15 -8.24
CA TRP A 350 24.15 2.86 -6.97
C TRP A 350 22.70 3.13 -6.59
N ASN A 351 21.86 3.36 -7.60
CA ASN A 351 20.46 3.75 -7.41
C ASN A 351 19.53 2.57 -7.62
N SER A 352 18.45 2.55 -6.83
CA SER A 352 17.39 1.55 -6.96
C SER A 352 16.57 1.75 -8.23
N MET A 353 16.12 0.66 -8.85
CA MET A 353 15.12 0.70 -9.91
C MET A 353 13.83 1.35 -9.41
N HIS A 354 13.41 2.44 -10.06
CA HIS A 354 12.11 3.06 -9.81
C HIS A 354 11.05 2.61 -10.83
N ASN A 355 11.15 1.36 -11.28
CA ASN A 355 10.23 0.71 -12.18
C ASN A 355 10.08 -0.74 -11.74
N GLY A 356 8.91 -1.07 -11.20
CA GLY A 356 8.65 -2.40 -10.66
C GLY A 356 8.60 -3.49 -11.72
N PHE A 357 8.23 -3.19 -12.97
CA PHE A 357 8.27 -4.19 -14.05
C PHE A 357 9.72 -4.59 -14.37
N GLN A 358 10.60 -3.59 -14.50
CA GLN A 358 12.02 -3.83 -14.73
C GLN A 358 12.64 -4.56 -13.53
N GLN A 359 12.27 -4.16 -12.32
CA GLN A 359 12.75 -4.81 -11.10
C GLN A 359 12.36 -6.30 -11.08
N VAL A 360 11.11 -6.63 -11.41
CA VAL A 360 10.66 -8.03 -11.48
C VAL A 360 11.52 -8.80 -12.49
N LEU A 361 11.76 -8.23 -13.68
CA LEU A 361 12.54 -8.88 -14.72
C LEU A 361 14.01 -9.08 -14.32
N VAL A 362 14.67 -8.07 -13.78
CA VAL A 362 16.10 -8.16 -13.42
C VAL A 362 16.30 -9.03 -12.18
N CYS A 363 15.45 -8.87 -11.16
CA CYS A 363 15.60 -9.63 -9.91
C CYS A 363 15.21 -11.09 -10.05
N LEU A 364 14.12 -11.38 -10.78
CA LEU A 364 13.58 -12.74 -10.89
C LEU A 364 13.93 -13.44 -12.21
N GLY A 365 14.50 -12.73 -13.17
CA GLY A 365 14.75 -13.24 -14.51
C GLY A 365 13.47 -13.56 -15.28
N ILE A 366 13.58 -14.11 -16.46
CA ILE A 366 12.44 -14.47 -17.30
C ILE A 366 11.57 -15.53 -16.62
N PHE A 367 12.19 -16.60 -16.09
CA PHE A 367 11.46 -17.69 -15.44
C PHE A 367 10.67 -17.19 -14.22
N GLY A 368 11.35 -16.50 -13.29
CA GLY A 368 10.70 -15.99 -12.09
C GLY A 368 9.64 -14.92 -12.40
N THR A 369 9.84 -14.11 -13.45
CA THR A 369 8.83 -13.15 -13.93
C THR A 369 7.56 -13.85 -14.37
N VAL A 370 7.67 -14.93 -15.14
CA VAL A 370 6.50 -15.72 -15.57
C VAL A 370 5.80 -16.34 -14.37
N VAL A 371 6.54 -16.91 -13.41
CA VAL A 371 5.96 -17.48 -12.18
C VAL A 371 5.30 -16.38 -11.33
N PHE A 372 5.92 -15.19 -11.21
CA PHE A 372 5.38 -14.06 -10.46
C PHE A 372 4.06 -13.56 -11.08
N ILE A 373 4.01 -13.41 -12.40
CA ILE A 373 2.78 -13.02 -13.11
C ILE A 373 1.71 -14.10 -12.91
N ALA A 374 2.05 -15.38 -13.08
CA ALA A 374 1.13 -16.48 -12.85
C ALA A 374 0.60 -16.51 -11.41
N TYR A 375 1.46 -16.19 -10.43
CA TYR A 375 1.06 -16.07 -9.03
C TYR A 375 0.03 -14.95 -8.82
N PHE A 376 0.25 -13.75 -9.38
CA PHE A 376 -0.70 -12.64 -9.27
C PHE A 376 -2.02 -12.93 -9.99
N LEU A 377 -1.98 -13.54 -11.16
CA LEU A 377 -3.17 -14.00 -11.89
C LEU A 377 -3.94 -15.06 -11.09
N TYR A 378 -3.22 -15.93 -10.41
CA TYR A 378 -3.82 -16.93 -9.53
C TYR A 378 -4.51 -16.30 -8.32
N LEU A 379 -3.87 -15.32 -7.63
CA LEU A 379 -4.47 -14.56 -6.55
C LEU A 379 -5.73 -13.81 -7.00
N PHE A 380 -5.66 -13.20 -8.18
CA PHE A 380 -6.79 -12.53 -8.81
C PHE A 380 -7.96 -13.49 -9.05
N TRP A 381 -7.68 -14.59 -9.72
CA TRP A 381 -8.70 -15.62 -9.99
C TRP A 381 -9.30 -16.17 -8.71
N TYR A 382 -8.46 -16.48 -7.72
CA TYR A 382 -8.91 -17.03 -6.44
C TYR A 382 -9.80 -16.04 -5.68
N SER A 383 -9.47 -14.75 -5.72
CA SER A 383 -10.25 -13.69 -5.09
C SER A 383 -11.58 -13.44 -5.78
N ALA A 384 -11.63 -13.53 -7.11
CA ALA A 384 -12.84 -13.33 -7.90
C ALA A 384 -13.74 -14.58 -7.95
N LYS A 385 -13.21 -15.76 -7.66
CA LYS A 385 -13.93 -17.04 -7.76
C LYS A 385 -15.17 -17.08 -6.87
N GLY A 386 -16.33 -17.29 -7.47
CA GLY A 386 -17.61 -17.35 -6.77
C GLY A 386 -18.14 -15.99 -6.32
N GLN A 387 -17.48 -14.91 -6.72
CA GLN A 387 -17.92 -13.54 -6.49
C GLN A 387 -18.47 -12.93 -7.78
N SER A 388 -19.33 -11.92 -7.63
CA SER A 388 -19.79 -11.09 -8.75
C SER A 388 -19.34 -9.65 -8.52
N PRO A 389 -18.01 -9.35 -8.69
CA PRO A 389 -17.49 -8.03 -8.41
C PRO A 389 -18.08 -7.02 -9.39
N SER A 390 -18.40 -5.83 -8.89
CA SER A 390 -18.75 -4.69 -9.76
C SER A 390 -17.46 -4.11 -10.38
N LEU A 391 -17.59 -3.33 -11.46
CA LEU A 391 -16.44 -2.64 -12.05
C LEU A 391 -15.69 -1.77 -11.02
N MET A 392 -16.40 -1.21 -10.04
CA MET A 392 -15.81 -0.43 -8.96
C MET A 392 -14.82 -1.22 -8.11
N ASN A 393 -15.05 -2.53 -7.95
CA ASN A 393 -14.19 -3.39 -7.12
C ASN A 393 -12.80 -3.61 -7.73
N TYR A 394 -12.62 -3.33 -9.02
CA TYR A 394 -11.32 -3.42 -9.69
C TYR A 394 -10.44 -2.17 -9.48
N LEU A 395 -11.01 -1.05 -9.03
CA LEU A 395 -10.26 0.22 -8.90
C LEU A 395 -9.02 0.11 -8.01
N PRO A 396 -9.02 -0.56 -6.83
CA PRO A 396 -7.80 -0.66 -6.03
C PRO A 396 -6.69 -1.48 -6.71
N LEU A 397 -7.05 -2.51 -7.48
CA LEU A 397 -6.09 -3.28 -8.25
C LEU A 397 -5.49 -2.45 -9.39
N ILE A 398 -6.34 -1.73 -10.12
CA ILE A 398 -5.91 -0.82 -11.19
C ILE A 398 -5.01 0.29 -10.62
N ALA A 399 -5.40 0.89 -9.49
CA ALA A 399 -4.59 1.90 -8.82
C ALA A 399 -3.20 1.38 -8.45
N GLY A 400 -3.12 0.14 -7.93
CA GLY A 400 -1.85 -0.53 -7.66
C GLY A 400 -1.01 -0.69 -8.93
N LEU A 401 -1.58 -1.23 -9.99
CA LEU A 401 -0.88 -1.46 -11.28
C LEU A 401 -0.37 -0.16 -11.93
N CYS A 402 -1.14 0.93 -11.84
CA CYS A 402 -0.74 2.23 -12.37
C CYS A 402 0.57 2.76 -11.77
N PHE A 403 0.85 2.41 -10.52
CA PHE A 403 2.07 2.88 -9.84
C PHE A 403 3.28 1.96 -10.02
N VAL A 404 3.13 0.74 -10.52
CA VAL A 404 4.24 -0.22 -10.67
C VAL A 404 5.42 0.38 -11.44
N GLN A 405 5.16 1.20 -12.44
CA GLN A 405 6.20 1.90 -13.22
C GLN A 405 6.97 2.99 -12.43
N SER A 406 6.54 3.34 -11.22
CA SER A 406 7.09 4.46 -10.45
C SER A 406 7.62 4.07 -9.08
N VAL A 407 7.52 2.79 -8.71
CA VAL A 407 7.89 2.25 -7.40
C VAL A 407 8.70 0.96 -7.53
N GLN A 408 9.38 0.58 -6.47
CA GLN A 408 10.11 -0.68 -6.35
C GLN A 408 9.17 -1.77 -5.86
N LEU A 409 8.57 -2.51 -6.77
CA LEU A 409 7.53 -3.48 -6.42
C LEU A 409 8.00 -4.60 -5.48
N LEU A 410 9.22 -5.11 -5.71
CA LEU A 410 9.78 -6.23 -4.94
C LEU A 410 10.52 -5.80 -3.67
N ASN A 411 10.60 -4.51 -3.38
CA ASN A 411 11.09 -4.08 -2.07
C ASN A 411 10.14 -4.65 -1.00
N PRO A 412 10.64 -5.41 0.00
CA PRO A 412 9.84 -6.50 0.61
C PRO A 412 8.48 -6.10 1.16
N TRP A 413 8.20 -4.85 1.21
CA TRP A 413 7.14 -4.49 2.06
C TRP A 413 6.00 -3.68 1.56
N PRO A 414 6.13 -2.34 1.51
CA PRO A 414 4.91 -1.56 1.47
C PRO A 414 4.31 -1.55 0.07
N LEU A 415 5.07 -1.98 -0.94
CA LEU A 415 4.69 -1.72 -2.32
C LEU A 415 4.02 -2.91 -3.00
N MET A 416 4.32 -4.13 -2.56
CA MET A 416 3.60 -5.34 -2.99
C MET A 416 2.30 -5.53 -2.21
N MET A 417 2.32 -5.24 -0.92
CA MET A 417 1.19 -5.48 -0.04
C MET A 417 -0.10 -4.69 -0.37
N PRO A 418 -0.08 -3.45 -0.89
CA PRO A 418 -1.29 -2.76 -1.32
C PRO A 418 -2.11 -3.49 -2.39
N PHE A 419 -1.51 -4.41 -3.17
CA PHE A 419 -2.26 -5.27 -4.07
C PHE A 419 -3.28 -6.15 -3.35
N MET A 420 -3.05 -6.47 -2.06
CA MET A 420 -4.07 -7.13 -1.24
C MET A 420 -5.38 -6.34 -1.21
N CYS A 421 -5.32 -5.01 -1.22
CA CYS A 421 -6.53 -4.19 -1.30
C CYS A 421 -7.33 -4.48 -2.56
N GLY A 422 -6.64 -4.65 -3.70
CA GLY A 422 -7.26 -5.04 -4.97
C GLY A 422 -7.93 -6.40 -4.87
N PHE A 423 -7.21 -7.41 -4.38
CA PHE A 423 -7.76 -8.75 -4.23
C PHE A 423 -8.91 -8.82 -3.23
N MET A 424 -8.80 -8.10 -2.12
CA MET A 424 -9.87 -8.03 -1.13
C MET A 424 -11.09 -7.26 -1.63
N ALA A 425 -10.89 -6.20 -2.43
CA ALA A 425 -11.99 -5.44 -3.02
C ALA A 425 -12.86 -6.30 -3.95
N LEU A 426 -12.28 -7.25 -4.70
CA LEU A 426 -13.02 -8.18 -5.55
C LEU A 426 -14.02 -9.05 -4.78
N ARG A 427 -13.80 -9.25 -3.48
CA ARG A 427 -14.67 -10.04 -2.60
C ARG A 427 -15.85 -9.29 -2.03
N ILE A 428 -15.91 -7.97 -2.21
CA ILE A 428 -17.02 -7.17 -1.73
C ILE A 428 -18.23 -7.43 -2.62
N PRO A 429 -19.33 -8.04 -2.08
CA PRO A 429 -20.49 -8.35 -2.87
C PRO A 429 -21.15 -7.07 -3.36
N GLN A 430 -21.78 -7.15 -4.53
CA GLN A 430 -22.68 -6.10 -4.97
C GLN A 430 -23.85 -6.00 -3.98
N PRO A 431 -24.29 -4.79 -3.64
CA PRO A 431 -25.54 -4.66 -2.89
C PRO A 431 -26.66 -5.31 -3.72
N GLU A 432 -27.34 -6.27 -3.09
CA GLU A 432 -28.51 -6.90 -3.71
C GLU A 432 -29.44 -5.80 -4.20
N LYS A 433 -29.81 -5.84 -5.49
CA LYS A 433 -30.96 -5.09 -5.96
C LYS A 433 -32.11 -5.55 -5.07
N LYS A 434 -32.62 -4.70 -4.21
CA LYS A 434 -33.95 -4.90 -3.62
C LYS A 434 -34.88 -4.99 -4.82
N ILE A 435 -35.07 -6.19 -5.34
CA ILE A 435 -36.16 -6.49 -6.26
C ILE A 435 -37.40 -6.10 -5.44
N GLY A 436 -37.99 -5.01 -5.83
CA GLY A 436 -39.16 -4.52 -5.16
C GLY A 436 -40.17 -5.67 -5.03
N ARG A 437 -40.42 -6.09 -3.80
CA ARG A 437 -41.71 -6.69 -3.47
C ARG A 437 -42.73 -5.57 -3.63
N LEU A 438 -43.01 -5.25 -4.87
CA LEU A 438 -44.21 -4.54 -5.26
C LEU A 438 -45.22 -5.62 -5.58
N HIS A 439 -46.25 -5.67 -4.76
CA HIS A 439 -47.51 -6.36 -4.95
C HIS A 439 -47.50 -7.91 -4.81
N GLN A 440 -47.74 -8.39 -3.63
CA GLN A 440 -48.85 -9.30 -3.39
C GLN A 440 -49.67 -8.78 -2.23
#